data_234fb4cceec5de71e97ca9c04a6cfda6
#
_entry.id   234fb4cceec5de71e97ca9c04a6cfda6
#
_cell.length_a   1.000
_cell.length_b   1.000
_cell.length_c   1.000
_cell.angle_alpha   90.00
_cell.angle_beta   90.00
_cell.angle_gamma   90.00
#
_symmetry.space_group_name_H-M   'P 1'
#
loop_
_entity.id
_entity.type
_entity.pdbx_description
1 polymer ?
#
loop_
_entity_poly.entity_id
_entity_poly.type
_entity_poly.pdbx_seq_one_letter_code
_entity_poly.pdbx_strand_id
1 'polypeptide(L)'
;PKGYKNATVIDIPEEDVISEGLIKKLLVINENFEQNISVDDQISYLIQKAIAKQQEIHAEFLRRNVNVNPLIVVQIPNKSDALLDRIEEYFESQGITYENSQLAVWLSDKKQNLEGISDPDATPIAVIIKQAVATGWDCPRAHILVKLRDNMSETFEIQTIGRIRRMPEAKHYDCDLLDCCYLFTLDEKFTESVKLSLGKDALEAYRVFLKSEHRSFTLISEYKTNVPFPRDAKLALK
;
A
#
# COMPACT_ATOMS: atom_id res chain seq x y z
N PRO A 1 13.59 23.43 5.61
CA PRO A 1 14.09 24.04 4.37
C PRO A 1 15.07 25.13 4.75
N LYS A 2 16.28 25.06 4.19
CA LYS A 2 17.21 26.20 4.28
C LYS A 2 16.55 27.33 3.54
N GLY A 3 16.11 28.37 4.28
CA GLY A 3 15.34 29.47 3.73
C GLY A 3 16.13 30.19 2.64
N TYR A 4 15.60 30.18 1.45
CA TYR A 4 16.04 31.09 0.41
C TYR A 4 15.57 32.51 0.83
N LYS A 5 16.48 33.46 0.94
CA LYS A 5 16.11 34.86 1.12
C LYS A 5 15.21 35.26 -0.06
N ASN A 6 13.99 35.72 0.20
CA ASN A 6 12.96 36.11 -0.77
C ASN A 6 12.18 34.95 -1.43
N ALA A 7 12.06 33.78 -0.81
CA ALA A 7 11.14 32.75 -1.28
C ALA A 7 9.75 32.98 -0.67
N THR A 8 8.73 32.92 -1.50
CA THR A 8 7.33 32.79 -1.04
C THR A 8 7.06 31.31 -0.79
N VAL A 9 6.68 30.98 0.43
CA VAL A 9 6.24 29.61 0.77
C VAL A 9 4.76 29.53 0.53
N ILE A 10 4.34 28.64 -0.37
CA ILE A 10 2.94 28.26 -0.57
C ILE A 10 2.78 26.88 0.03
N ASP A 11 1.91 26.77 1.01
CA ASP A 11 1.53 25.51 1.62
C ASP A 11 0.25 25.01 0.93
N ILE A 12 0.32 23.84 0.33
CA ILE A 12 -0.82 23.21 -0.34
C ILE A 12 -1.29 22.07 0.57
N PRO A 13 -2.54 22.13 1.07
CA PRO A 13 -3.09 21.06 1.88
C PRO A 13 -3.06 19.71 1.15
N GLU A 14 -2.73 18.64 1.84
CA GLU A 14 -2.70 17.29 1.24
C GLU A 14 -4.06 16.88 0.69
N GLU A 15 -5.15 17.31 1.33
CA GLU A 15 -6.51 17.06 0.88
C GLU A 15 -6.78 17.62 -0.52
N ASP A 16 -6.21 18.76 -0.86
CA ASP A 16 -6.34 19.34 -2.20
C ASP A 16 -5.59 18.49 -3.23
N VAL A 17 -4.40 18.00 -2.88
CA VAL A 17 -3.60 17.12 -3.75
C VAL A 17 -4.30 15.77 -3.98
N ILE A 18 -4.97 15.24 -2.96
CA ILE A 18 -5.79 14.02 -3.05
C ILE A 18 -7.00 14.30 -3.95
N SER A 19 -7.72 15.40 -3.73
CA SER A 19 -8.95 15.72 -4.47
C SER A 19 -8.70 15.91 -5.96
N GLU A 20 -7.53 16.43 -6.33
CA GLU A 20 -7.08 16.56 -7.73
C GLU A 20 -6.62 15.21 -8.35
N GLY A 21 -6.63 14.12 -7.58
CA GLY A 21 -6.24 12.80 -8.06
C GLY A 21 -4.74 12.60 -8.31
N LEU A 22 -3.88 13.46 -7.77
CA LEU A 22 -2.43 13.38 -7.98
C LEU A 22 -1.78 12.30 -7.13
N ILE A 23 -2.34 12.03 -5.95
CA ILE A 23 -1.88 11.00 -5.03
C ILE A 23 -3.03 10.10 -4.59
N LYS A 24 -2.67 8.88 -4.18
CA LYS A 24 -3.60 7.88 -3.64
C LYS A 24 -4.23 8.36 -2.33
N LYS A 25 -5.49 8.03 -2.13
CA LYS A 25 -6.31 8.48 -0.99
C LYS A 25 -5.76 8.00 0.35
N LEU A 26 -5.42 6.71 0.42
CA LEU A 26 -4.99 6.06 1.66
C LEU A 26 -3.75 5.20 1.47
N LEU A 27 -2.98 5.05 2.54
CA LEU A 27 -1.99 4.01 2.70
C LEU A 27 -2.55 2.91 3.61
N VAL A 28 -2.77 1.73 3.05
CA VAL A 28 -3.25 0.57 3.79
C VAL A 28 -2.05 -0.24 4.29
N ILE A 29 -1.95 -0.40 5.60
CA ILE A 29 -0.82 -1.06 6.25
C ILE A 29 -1.23 -2.48 6.65
N ASN A 30 -0.44 -3.48 6.27
CA ASN A 30 -0.56 -4.87 6.69
C ASN A 30 -1.95 -5.48 6.46
N GLU A 31 -2.56 -5.20 5.33
CA GLU A 31 -3.88 -5.71 5.00
C GLU A 31 -3.93 -7.24 5.04
N ASN A 32 -4.92 -7.78 5.76
CA ASN A 32 -5.13 -9.23 5.91
C ASN A 32 -3.94 -10.00 6.52
N PHE A 33 -3.18 -9.39 7.43
CA PHE A 33 -2.12 -10.10 8.16
C PHE A 33 -2.70 -11.12 9.15
N GLU A 34 -2.03 -12.25 9.24
CA GLU A 34 -2.28 -13.28 10.26
C GLU A 34 -1.41 -13.02 11.49
N GLN A 35 -1.94 -13.26 12.69
CA GLN A 35 -1.26 -12.91 13.94
C GLN A 35 -0.11 -13.85 14.33
N ASN A 36 0.00 -15.04 13.73
CA ASN A 36 0.97 -16.06 14.12
C ASN A 36 1.78 -16.53 12.90
N ILE A 37 2.80 -15.75 12.51
CA ILE A 37 3.73 -16.14 11.45
C ILE A 37 5.02 -16.59 12.10
N SER A 38 5.56 -17.75 11.71
CA SER A 38 6.88 -18.19 12.17
C SER A 38 7.96 -17.22 11.71
N VAL A 39 9.00 -17.04 12.52
CA VAL A 39 10.10 -16.09 12.19
C VAL A 39 10.77 -16.45 10.87
N ASP A 40 10.89 -17.75 10.58
CA ASP A 40 11.54 -18.23 9.36
C ASP A 40 10.72 -17.96 8.09
N ASP A 41 9.39 -17.82 8.22
CA ASP A 41 8.48 -17.62 7.08
C ASP A 41 8.10 -16.16 6.84
N GLN A 42 8.52 -15.24 7.70
CA GLN A 42 8.11 -13.83 7.67
C GLN A 42 8.37 -13.14 6.31
N ILE A 43 9.55 -13.35 5.73
CA ILE A 43 9.93 -12.72 4.46
C ILE A 43 9.05 -13.25 3.33
N SER A 44 8.96 -14.56 3.23
CA SER A 44 8.13 -15.24 2.23
C SER A 44 6.67 -14.83 2.34
N TYR A 45 6.17 -14.72 3.57
CA TYR A 45 4.80 -14.27 3.85
C TYR A 45 4.54 -12.83 3.37
N LEU A 46 5.45 -11.87 3.66
CA LEU A 46 5.31 -10.49 3.22
C LEU A 46 5.29 -10.39 1.68
N ILE A 47 6.20 -11.12 1.02
CA ILE A 47 6.27 -11.14 -0.45
C ILE A 47 5.02 -11.82 -1.04
N GLN A 48 4.54 -12.91 -0.44
CA GLN A 48 3.31 -13.58 -0.85
C GLN A 48 2.10 -12.63 -0.81
N LYS A 49 1.95 -11.87 0.29
CA LYS A 49 0.89 -10.87 0.43
C LYS A 49 1.00 -9.78 -0.64
N ALA A 50 2.22 -9.32 -0.92
CA ALA A 50 2.46 -8.31 -1.94
C ALA A 50 2.12 -8.81 -3.35
N ILE A 51 2.51 -10.06 -3.70
CA ILE A 51 2.18 -10.67 -5.00
C ILE A 51 0.67 -10.83 -5.15
N ALA A 52 -0.02 -11.35 -4.13
CA ALA A 52 -1.47 -11.49 -4.17
C ALA A 52 -2.18 -10.15 -4.35
N LYS A 53 -1.72 -9.10 -3.65
CA LYS A 53 -2.26 -7.74 -3.80
C LYS A 53 -1.96 -7.15 -5.18
N GLN A 54 -0.78 -7.37 -5.73
CA GLN A 54 -0.43 -6.93 -7.08
C GLN A 54 -1.35 -7.55 -8.13
N GLN A 55 -1.61 -8.85 -8.03
CA GLN A 55 -2.51 -9.56 -8.94
C GLN A 55 -3.95 -9.04 -8.84
N GLU A 56 -4.42 -8.76 -7.61
CA GLU A 56 -5.74 -8.19 -7.37
C GLU A 56 -5.90 -6.81 -8.01
N ILE A 57 -4.93 -5.91 -7.79
CA ILE A 57 -4.91 -4.56 -8.37
C ILE A 57 -4.83 -4.64 -9.91
N HIS A 58 -3.95 -5.49 -10.45
CA HIS A 58 -3.79 -5.65 -11.89
C HIS A 58 -5.08 -6.16 -12.56
N ALA A 59 -5.73 -7.17 -11.96
CA ALA A 59 -7.00 -7.67 -12.46
C ALA A 59 -8.09 -6.58 -12.49
N GLU A 60 -8.13 -5.71 -11.47
CA GLU A 60 -9.09 -4.60 -11.43
C GLU A 60 -8.79 -3.53 -12.49
N PHE A 61 -7.51 -3.20 -12.73
CA PHE A 61 -7.12 -2.32 -13.84
C PHE A 61 -7.58 -2.88 -15.18
N LEU A 62 -7.31 -4.17 -15.43
CA LEU A 62 -7.74 -4.83 -16.67
C LEU A 62 -9.27 -4.84 -16.83
N ARG A 63 -10.01 -5.10 -15.74
CA ARG A 63 -11.48 -5.06 -15.74
C ARG A 63 -12.03 -3.70 -16.15
N ARG A 64 -11.29 -2.63 -15.84
CA ARG A 64 -11.64 -1.25 -16.20
C ARG A 64 -11.06 -0.79 -17.54
N ASN A 65 -10.42 -1.69 -18.29
CA ASN A 65 -9.69 -1.37 -19.54
C ASN A 65 -8.59 -0.31 -19.35
N VAL A 66 -7.93 -0.31 -18.19
CA VAL A 66 -6.79 0.56 -17.89
C VAL A 66 -5.51 -0.27 -18.01
N ASN A 67 -4.59 0.15 -18.86
CA ASN A 67 -3.34 -0.57 -19.12
C ASN A 67 -2.25 -0.12 -18.12
N VAL A 68 -2.42 -0.51 -16.86
CA VAL A 68 -1.43 -0.27 -15.78
C VAL A 68 -1.05 -1.60 -15.16
N ASN A 69 0.25 -1.91 -15.18
CA ASN A 69 0.82 -3.06 -14.47
C ASN A 69 1.39 -2.60 -13.13
N PRO A 70 0.72 -2.84 -11.99
CA PRO A 70 1.17 -2.33 -10.69
C PRO A 70 2.49 -2.95 -10.26
N LEU A 71 3.37 -2.12 -9.69
CA LEU A 71 4.72 -2.51 -9.27
C LEU A 71 4.80 -2.70 -7.76
N ILE A 72 5.43 -3.81 -7.35
CA ILE A 72 5.87 -4.08 -5.98
C ILE A 72 7.28 -3.51 -5.81
N VAL A 73 7.49 -2.68 -4.81
CA VAL A 73 8.82 -2.20 -4.40
C VAL A 73 9.24 -2.98 -3.16
N VAL A 74 10.31 -3.77 -3.25
CA VAL A 74 10.88 -4.52 -2.12
C VAL A 74 12.12 -3.80 -1.63
N GLN A 75 12.03 -3.21 -0.44
CA GLN A 75 13.12 -2.45 0.16
C GLN A 75 13.89 -3.30 1.19
N ILE A 76 15.16 -3.56 0.91
CA ILE A 76 16.03 -4.38 1.75
C ILE A 76 17.12 -3.53 2.46
N PRO A 77 17.65 -3.99 3.62
CA PRO A 77 18.74 -3.32 4.33
C PRO A 77 20.05 -3.34 3.55
N ASN A 78 20.98 -2.48 3.95
CA ASN A 78 22.36 -2.54 3.45
C ASN A 78 23.02 -3.82 3.99
N LYS A 79 23.98 -4.39 3.23
CA LYS A 79 24.69 -5.62 3.61
C LYS A 79 23.76 -6.79 3.94
N SER A 80 22.94 -7.16 2.99
CA SER A 80 21.89 -8.18 3.15
C SER A 80 21.89 -9.17 1.99
N ASP A 81 23.08 -9.69 1.61
CA ASP A 81 23.19 -10.55 0.44
C ASP A 81 22.41 -11.86 0.63
N ALA A 82 22.53 -12.51 1.80
CA ALA A 82 21.73 -13.70 2.11
C ALA A 82 20.19 -13.42 2.13
N LEU A 83 19.77 -12.21 2.47
CA LEU A 83 18.37 -11.81 2.39
C LEU A 83 17.94 -11.62 0.93
N LEU A 84 18.81 -11.02 0.11
CA LEU A 84 18.57 -10.86 -1.32
C LEU A 84 18.38 -12.22 -1.98
N ASP A 85 19.28 -13.18 -1.74
CA ASP A 85 19.20 -14.54 -2.30
C ASP A 85 17.86 -15.21 -1.94
N ARG A 86 17.44 -15.14 -0.67
CA ARG A 86 16.15 -15.69 -0.23
C ARG A 86 14.94 -15.03 -0.90
N ILE A 87 15.00 -13.73 -1.14
CA ILE A 87 13.94 -12.99 -1.82
C ILE A 87 13.88 -13.41 -3.29
N GLU A 88 15.04 -13.50 -3.95
CA GLU A 88 15.15 -13.92 -5.34
C GLU A 88 14.66 -15.35 -5.52
N GLU A 89 15.09 -16.31 -4.68
CA GLU A 89 14.62 -17.70 -4.66
C GLU A 89 13.09 -17.77 -4.48
N TYR A 90 12.54 -16.96 -3.60
CA TYR A 90 11.09 -16.95 -3.40
C TYR A 90 10.34 -16.44 -4.63
N PHE A 91 10.78 -15.33 -5.24
CA PHE A 91 10.18 -14.84 -6.48
C PHE A 91 10.30 -15.86 -7.62
N GLU A 92 11.46 -16.50 -7.76
CA GLU A 92 11.67 -17.55 -8.74
C GLU A 92 10.71 -18.73 -8.53
N SER A 93 10.47 -19.16 -7.29
CA SER A 93 9.49 -20.20 -6.95
C SER A 93 8.06 -19.85 -7.37
N GLN A 94 7.76 -18.54 -7.48
CA GLN A 94 6.49 -18.02 -7.97
C GLN A 94 6.49 -17.77 -9.49
N GLY A 95 7.56 -18.12 -10.20
CA GLY A 95 7.72 -17.90 -11.63
C GLY A 95 8.00 -16.44 -12.01
N ILE A 96 8.41 -15.60 -11.05
CA ILE A 96 8.76 -14.20 -11.25
C ILE A 96 10.28 -14.11 -11.27
N THR A 97 10.86 -14.01 -12.47
CA THR A 97 12.32 -14.13 -12.65
C THR A 97 12.89 -12.93 -13.41
N TYR A 98 14.22 -12.83 -13.41
CA TYR A 98 14.93 -11.84 -14.23
C TYR A 98 14.84 -12.18 -15.72
N GLU A 99 14.84 -13.47 -16.08
CA GLU A 99 14.82 -13.96 -17.44
C GLU A 99 13.51 -13.64 -18.16
N ASN A 100 12.38 -13.75 -17.43
CA ASN A 100 11.08 -13.36 -17.99
C ASN A 100 10.76 -11.87 -17.82
N SER A 101 11.75 -11.09 -17.30
CA SER A 101 11.67 -9.65 -17.08
C SER A 101 10.58 -9.21 -16.07
N GLN A 102 9.97 -10.13 -15.31
CA GLN A 102 8.99 -9.77 -14.27
C GLN A 102 9.64 -9.30 -12.97
N LEU A 103 10.89 -9.71 -12.71
CA LEU A 103 11.69 -9.23 -11.60
C LEU A 103 12.71 -8.19 -12.07
N ALA A 104 12.81 -7.09 -11.36
CA ALA A 104 13.84 -6.07 -11.55
C ALA A 104 14.68 -5.91 -10.28
N VAL A 105 15.91 -5.44 -10.44
CA VAL A 105 16.78 -5.11 -9.30
C VAL A 105 17.50 -3.81 -9.54
N TRP A 106 17.56 -2.98 -8.51
CA TRP A 106 18.27 -1.70 -8.53
C TRP A 106 19.13 -1.55 -7.28
N LEU A 107 20.29 -2.11 -7.35
CA LEU A 107 21.33 -2.01 -6.33
C LEU A 107 22.53 -1.23 -6.88
N SER A 108 23.51 -0.92 -6.01
CA SER A 108 24.76 -0.25 -6.44
C SER A 108 25.58 -1.10 -7.42
N ASP A 109 25.57 -2.40 -7.18
CA ASP A 109 26.41 -3.43 -7.81
C ASP A 109 25.63 -4.34 -8.77
N LYS A 110 24.30 -4.34 -8.71
CA LYS A 110 23.43 -5.16 -9.56
C LYS A 110 22.26 -4.32 -10.07
N LYS A 111 22.14 -4.20 -11.40
CA LYS A 111 21.02 -3.49 -12.05
C LYS A 111 20.52 -4.32 -13.21
N GLN A 112 19.25 -4.66 -13.21
CA GLN A 112 18.62 -5.47 -14.26
C GLN A 112 17.15 -5.14 -14.41
N ASN A 113 16.65 -5.18 -15.65
CA ASN A 113 15.24 -4.95 -16.04
C ASN A 113 14.68 -3.58 -15.60
N LEU A 114 15.53 -2.53 -15.62
CA LEU A 114 15.14 -1.18 -15.18
C LEU A 114 14.71 -0.26 -16.31
N GLU A 115 14.96 -0.62 -17.56
CA GLU A 115 14.58 0.20 -18.71
C GLU A 115 13.06 0.32 -18.79
N GLY A 116 12.56 1.57 -18.88
CA GLY A 116 11.14 1.86 -18.92
C GLY A 116 10.35 1.42 -17.68
N ILE A 117 11.00 1.10 -16.54
CA ILE A 117 10.32 0.55 -15.35
C ILE A 117 9.22 1.47 -14.81
N SER A 118 9.26 2.76 -15.11
CA SER A 118 8.23 3.72 -14.70
C SER A 118 7.05 3.81 -15.66
N ASP A 119 7.14 3.20 -16.84
CA ASP A 119 6.06 3.20 -17.81
C ASP A 119 4.87 2.43 -17.25
N PRO A 120 3.63 2.88 -17.48
CA PRO A 120 2.45 2.29 -16.84
C PRO A 120 2.30 0.78 -17.05
N ASP A 121 2.64 0.28 -18.23
CA ASP A 121 2.49 -1.11 -18.68
C ASP A 121 3.79 -1.91 -18.71
N ALA A 122 4.87 -1.36 -18.11
CA ALA A 122 6.17 -2.05 -18.08
C ALA A 122 6.06 -3.46 -17.48
N THR A 123 6.82 -4.41 -18.05
CA THR A 123 6.78 -5.83 -17.71
C THR A 123 7.11 -6.16 -16.26
N PRO A 124 8.11 -5.53 -15.59
CA PRO A 124 8.43 -5.87 -14.21
C PRO A 124 7.25 -5.66 -13.28
N ILE A 125 6.93 -6.67 -12.47
CA ILE A 125 5.91 -6.59 -11.41
C ILE A 125 6.52 -6.39 -10.03
N ALA A 126 7.83 -6.62 -9.88
CA ALA A 126 8.56 -6.38 -8.66
C ALA A 126 9.94 -5.77 -8.94
N VAL A 127 10.38 -4.87 -8.04
CA VAL A 127 11.74 -4.33 -8.05
C VAL A 127 12.35 -4.40 -6.65
N ILE A 128 13.58 -4.93 -6.56
CA ILE A 128 14.33 -5.00 -5.30
C ILE A 128 15.28 -3.80 -5.22
N ILE A 129 15.23 -3.07 -4.11
CA ILE A 129 16.04 -1.87 -3.87
C ILE A 129 16.69 -1.90 -2.48
N LYS A 130 17.92 -1.37 -2.32
CA LYS A 130 18.57 -1.21 -0.99
C LYS A 130 18.35 0.16 -0.37
N GLN A 131 18.38 1.21 -1.16
CA GLN A 131 18.12 2.58 -0.69
C GLN A 131 16.90 3.13 -1.41
N ALA A 132 16.31 4.20 -0.86
CA ALA A 132 15.33 4.91 -1.64
C ALA A 132 15.99 5.23 -2.96
N VAL A 133 15.37 4.72 -3.98
CA VAL A 133 15.78 4.91 -5.34
C VAL A 133 16.12 6.37 -5.52
N ALA A 134 17.26 6.61 -6.15
CA ALA A 134 17.93 7.90 -6.25
C ALA A 134 16.96 9.08 -6.37
N THR A 135 17.33 10.20 -5.77
CA THR A 135 16.63 11.48 -5.93
C THR A 135 16.20 11.65 -7.39
N GLY A 136 14.86 11.65 -7.63
CA GLY A 136 14.32 11.83 -8.98
C GLY A 136 13.60 10.63 -9.58
N TRP A 137 13.64 9.42 -8.98
CA TRP A 137 12.82 8.30 -9.47
C TRP A 137 11.34 8.56 -9.23
N ASP A 138 10.59 8.53 -10.29
CA ASP A 138 9.15 8.66 -10.31
C ASP A 138 8.55 7.43 -10.97
N CYS A 139 7.72 6.71 -10.22
CA CYS A 139 7.06 5.50 -10.71
C CYS A 139 5.63 5.42 -10.14
N PRO A 140 4.68 6.13 -10.74
CA PRO A 140 3.31 6.21 -10.25
C PRO A 140 2.58 4.87 -10.22
N ARG A 141 2.99 3.91 -11.06
CA ARG A 141 2.47 2.54 -11.04
C ARG A 141 2.94 1.71 -9.84
N ALA A 142 3.88 2.22 -9.02
CA ALA A 142 4.22 1.60 -7.75
C ALA A 142 3.05 1.73 -6.77
N HIS A 143 2.42 0.60 -6.42
CA HIS A 143 1.27 0.54 -5.52
C HIS A 143 1.59 -0.12 -4.20
N ILE A 144 2.64 -0.94 -4.16
CA ILE A 144 2.93 -1.82 -3.04
C ILE A 144 4.37 -1.63 -2.61
N LEU A 145 4.57 -1.44 -1.31
CA LEU A 145 5.89 -1.43 -0.67
C LEU A 145 6.00 -2.59 0.31
N VAL A 146 6.99 -3.44 0.11
CA VAL A 146 7.44 -4.43 1.10
C VAL A 146 8.69 -3.86 1.76
N LYS A 147 8.61 -3.50 3.03
CA LYS A 147 9.74 -2.94 3.77
C LYS A 147 10.34 -4.01 4.68
N LEU A 148 11.55 -4.44 4.33
CA LEU A 148 12.37 -5.40 5.08
C LEU A 148 13.57 -4.72 5.76
N ARG A 149 13.64 -3.41 5.68
CA ARG A 149 14.73 -2.60 6.22
C ARG A 149 14.32 -1.89 7.50
N ASP A 150 15.09 -2.09 8.55
CA ASP A 150 14.94 -1.39 9.83
C ASP A 150 15.79 -0.11 9.90
N ASN A 151 15.49 0.77 10.84
CA ASN A 151 16.32 1.92 11.25
C ASN A 151 16.68 2.89 10.11
N MET A 152 15.69 3.43 9.44
CA MET A 152 15.86 4.55 8.51
C MET A 152 15.59 5.90 9.20
N SER A 153 16.08 6.99 8.62
CA SER A 153 15.68 8.31 9.08
C SER A 153 14.22 8.58 8.68
N GLU A 154 13.46 9.21 9.55
CA GLU A 154 12.05 9.58 9.32
C GLU A 154 11.84 10.31 7.99
N THR A 155 12.70 11.25 7.64
CA THR A 155 12.64 11.98 6.35
C THR A 155 12.70 11.05 5.16
N PHE A 156 13.52 10.01 5.24
CA PHE A 156 13.70 9.06 4.15
C PHE A 156 12.50 8.09 4.05
N GLU A 157 11.91 7.74 5.18
CA GLU A 157 10.71 6.91 5.25
C GLU A 157 9.52 7.62 4.59
N ILE A 158 9.30 8.88 4.95
CA ILE A 158 8.25 9.73 4.35
C ILE A 158 8.44 9.86 2.84
N GLN A 159 9.68 10.07 2.37
CA GLN A 159 9.96 10.16 0.94
C GLN A 159 9.67 8.87 0.18
N THR A 160 9.94 7.71 0.77
CA THR A 160 9.64 6.42 0.15
C THR A 160 8.13 6.20 0.04
N ILE A 161 7.38 6.50 1.09
CA ILE A 161 5.92 6.45 1.08
C ILE A 161 5.34 7.43 0.04
N GLY A 162 5.83 8.66 -0.01
CA GLY A 162 5.38 9.65 -0.98
C GLY A 162 5.51 9.21 -2.44
N ARG A 163 6.45 8.30 -2.74
CA ARG A 163 6.62 7.75 -4.11
C ARG A 163 5.53 6.76 -4.49
N ILE A 164 5.18 5.84 -3.58
CA ILE A 164 4.12 4.86 -3.86
C ILE A 164 2.71 5.46 -3.79
N ARG A 165 2.58 6.66 -3.22
CA ARG A 165 1.30 7.38 -3.16
C ARG A 165 0.92 8.08 -4.47
N ARG A 166 1.81 8.20 -5.45
CA ARG A 166 1.47 8.85 -6.73
C ARG A 166 0.47 8.04 -7.54
N MET A 167 -0.49 8.73 -8.16
CA MET A 167 -1.46 8.09 -9.05
C MET A 167 -0.88 7.88 -10.45
N PRO A 168 -1.11 6.70 -11.10
CA PRO A 168 -0.51 6.39 -12.42
C PRO A 168 -0.88 7.37 -13.53
N GLU A 169 -2.11 7.85 -13.55
CA GLU A 169 -2.64 8.75 -14.58
C GLU A 169 -3.07 10.11 -14.03
N ALA A 170 -2.54 10.48 -12.84
CA ALA A 170 -2.91 11.70 -12.12
C ALA A 170 -4.45 11.87 -12.00
N LYS A 171 -5.15 10.77 -11.74
CA LYS A 171 -6.60 10.73 -11.51
C LYS A 171 -6.97 9.57 -10.59
N HIS A 172 -8.07 9.68 -9.88
CA HIS A 172 -8.69 8.58 -9.17
C HIS A 172 -9.56 7.72 -10.10
N TYR A 173 -9.70 6.44 -9.76
CA TYR A 173 -10.50 5.47 -10.52
C TYR A 173 -11.87 5.21 -9.89
N ASP A 174 -12.22 5.91 -8.80
CA ASP A 174 -13.42 5.67 -7.99
C ASP A 174 -13.50 4.20 -7.52
N CYS A 175 -12.36 3.71 -7.05
CA CYS A 175 -12.17 2.34 -6.59
C CYS A 175 -11.11 2.32 -5.49
N ASP A 176 -11.50 2.01 -4.27
CA ASP A 176 -10.59 2.02 -3.12
C ASP A 176 -9.36 1.12 -3.34
N LEU A 177 -9.53 -0.02 -4.02
CA LEU A 177 -8.42 -0.91 -4.35
C LEU A 177 -7.35 -0.23 -5.22
N LEU A 178 -7.75 0.60 -6.18
CA LEU A 178 -6.86 1.30 -7.12
C LEU A 178 -6.40 2.65 -6.59
N ASP A 179 -7.24 3.31 -5.80
CA ASP A 179 -7.00 4.65 -5.25
C ASP A 179 -6.23 4.62 -3.92
N CYS A 180 -5.81 3.42 -3.46
CA CYS A 180 -4.97 3.21 -2.28
C CYS A 180 -3.59 2.67 -2.66
N CYS A 181 -2.61 2.83 -1.78
CA CYS A 181 -1.35 2.10 -1.81
C CYS A 181 -1.21 1.20 -0.59
N TYR A 182 -0.32 0.22 -0.68
CA TYR A 182 -0.22 -0.85 0.30
C TYR A 182 1.20 -0.97 0.84
N LEU A 183 1.30 -1.11 2.16
CA LEU A 183 2.55 -1.34 2.87
C LEU A 183 2.48 -2.68 3.59
N PHE A 184 3.49 -3.52 3.35
CA PHE A 184 3.70 -4.77 4.07
C PHE A 184 5.03 -4.71 4.81
N THR A 185 5.00 -4.80 6.14
CA THR A 185 6.18 -4.70 6.99
C THR A 185 5.92 -5.32 8.36
N LEU A 186 6.99 -5.77 9.03
CA LEU A 186 6.97 -6.19 10.44
C LEU A 186 7.64 -5.14 11.35
N ASP A 187 8.05 -4.01 10.80
CA ASP A 187 8.65 -2.90 11.53
C ASP A 187 7.56 -2.04 12.19
N GLU A 188 7.23 -2.33 13.45
CA GLU A 188 6.21 -1.62 14.22
C GLU A 188 6.55 -0.13 14.39
N LYS A 189 7.84 0.21 14.60
CA LYS A 189 8.27 1.60 14.77
C LYS A 189 8.04 2.42 13.50
N PHE A 190 8.32 1.81 12.35
CA PHE A 190 8.03 2.42 11.06
C PHE A 190 6.52 2.61 10.86
N THR A 191 5.73 1.61 11.21
CA THR A 191 4.27 1.69 11.12
C THR A 191 3.71 2.84 11.96
N GLU A 192 4.20 2.99 13.20
CA GLU A 192 3.80 4.09 14.08
C GLU A 192 4.22 5.46 13.54
N SER A 193 5.46 5.59 13.04
CA SER A 193 5.97 6.82 12.42
C SER A 193 5.12 7.24 11.22
N VAL A 194 4.77 6.29 10.36
CA VAL A 194 3.91 6.53 9.18
C VAL A 194 2.51 6.97 9.60
N LYS A 195 1.91 6.33 10.59
CA LYS A 195 0.59 6.71 11.13
C LYS A 195 0.61 8.13 11.72
N LEU A 196 1.66 8.48 12.43
CA LEU A 196 1.81 9.84 12.97
C LEU A 196 1.96 10.89 11.87
N SER A 197 2.69 10.55 10.79
CA SER A 197 2.95 11.47 9.68
C SER A 197 1.73 11.67 8.78
N LEU A 198 1.01 10.60 8.46
CA LEU A 198 -0.13 10.63 7.52
C LEU A 198 -1.48 10.76 8.23
N GLY A 199 -1.54 10.57 9.55
CA GLY A 199 -2.77 10.67 10.34
C GLY A 199 -3.90 9.79 9.78
N LYS A 200 -5.01 10.41 9.40
CA LYS A 200 -6.20 9.71 8.86
C LYS A 200 -5.97 8.99 7.52
N ASP A 201 -4.92 9.37 6.79
CA ASP A 201 -4.61 8.79 5.47
C ASP A 201 -3.77 7.52 5.56
N ALA A 202 -3.40 7.09 6.78
CA ALA A 202 -2.81 5.78 7.05
C ALA A 202 -3.80 4.89 7.80
N LEU A 203 -4.18 3.78 7.19
CA LEU A 203 -5.10 2.80 7.76
C LEU A 203 -4.37 1.47 8.00
N GLU A 204 -4.29 1.04 9.26
CA GLU A 204 -3.84 -0.30 9.58
C GLU A 204 -5.02 -1.26 9.56
N ALA A 205 -4.98 -2.21 8.62
CA ALA A 205 -6.06 -3.15 8.42
C ALA A 205 -5.78 -4.46 9.17
N TYR A 206 -6.50 -4.68 10.26
CA TYR A 206 -6.45 -5.94 11.01
C TYR A 206 -7.57 -6.88 10.58
N ARG A 207 -7.24 -8.15 10.39
CA ARG A 207 -8.25 -9.18 10.22
C ARG A 207 -8.77 -9.60 11.59
N VAL A 208 -9.97 -9.15 11.94
CA VAL A 208 -10.64 -9.55 13.17
C VAL A 208 -11.48 -10.79 12.88
N PHE A 209 -11.18 -11.90 13.56
CA PHE A 209 -12.00 -13.11 13.52
C PHE A 209 -12.97 -13.10 14.70
N LEU A 210 -14.26 -13.29 14.42
CA LEU A 210 -15.21 -13.58 15.47
C LEU A 210 -14.81 -14.91 16.14
N LYS A 211 -14.79 -14.92 17.47
CA LYS A 211 -14.63 -16.16 18.23
C LYS A 211 -15.67 -17.18 17.77
N SER A 212 -15.34 -18.47 17.85
CA SER A 212 -16.22 -19.56 17.39
C SER A 212 -17.63 -19.49 17.94
N GLU A 213 -17.78 -19.01 19.17
CA GLU A 213 -19.06 -18.77 19.86
C GLU A 213 -19.92 -17.64 19.27
N HIS A 214 -19.31 -16.73 18.50
CA HIS A 214 -19.98 -15.60 17.87
C HIS A 214 -20.05 -15.69 16.33
N ARG A 215 -19.68 -16.83 15.76
CA ARG A 215 -19.70 -17.02 14.29
C ARG A 215 -21.10 -17.10 13.68
N SER A 216 -22.09 -17.40 14.51
CA SER A 216 -23.49 -17.38 14.11
C SER A 216 -24.29 -16.50 15.06
N PHE A 217 -25.02 -15.55 14.53
CA PHE A 217 -25.96 -14.74 15.28
C PHE A 217 -27.24 -14.59 14.47
N THR A 218 -28.36 -14.58 15.18
CA THR A 218 -29.66 -14.36 14.55
C THR A 218 -29.98 -12.88 14.65
N LEU A 219 -30.18 -12.23 13.51
CA LEU A 219 -30.74 -10.88 13.48
C LEU A 219 -32.24 -10.98 13.73
N ILE A 220 -32.71 -10.47 14.88
CA ILE A 220 -34.10 -10.30 15.16
C ILE A 220 -34.51 -8.97 14.51
N SER A 221 -35.33 -9.07 13.44
CA SER A 221 -35.92 -7.88 12.84
C SER A 221 -37.16 -7.50 13.66
N GLU A 222 -37.06 -6.44 14.41
CA GLU A 222 -38.26 -5.80 14.99
C GLU A 222 -38.87 -4.88 13.96
N TYR A 223 -40.12 -5.14 13.59
CA TYR A 223 -40.90 -4.17 12.86
C TYR A 223 -41.11 -2.97 13.79
N LYS A 224 -40.59 -1.79 13.41
CA LYS A 224 -41.04 -0.55 14.01
C LYS A 224 -42.50 -0.41 13.73
N THR A 225 -43.35 -0.74 14.73
CA THR A 225 -44.73 -0.30 14.74
C THR A 225 -44.70 1.22 14.62
N ASN A 226 -45.39 1.76 13.65
CA ASN A 226 -45.50 3.19 13.39
C ASN A 226 -45.58 3.94 14.71
N VAL A 227 -44.61 4.82 14.97
CA VAL A 227 -44.74 5.76 16.08
C VAL A 227 -46.02 6.55 15.82
N PRO A 228 -47.00 6.54 16.76
CA PRO A 228 -48.24 7.26 16.55
C PRO A 228 -47.92 8.71 16.25
N PHE A 229 -48.55 9.27 15.22
CA PHE A 229 -48.41 10.68 14.92
C PHE A 229 -48.72 11.51 16.16
N PRO A 230 -48.13 12.70 16.36
CA PRO A 230 -48.38 13.56 17.52
C PRO A 230 -49.87 13.87 17.78
N ARG A 231 -50.75 13.68 16.77
CA ARG A 231 -52.19 13.75 16.88
C ARG A 231 -52.77 12.60 17.70
N ASP A 232 -52.20 11.42 17.59
CA ASP A 232 -52.72 10.23 18.28
C ASP A 232 -52.29 10.18 19.74
N ALA A 233 -51.11 10.79 20.07
CA ALA A 233 -50.66 10.94 21.43
C ALA A 233 -51.55 11.88 22.27
N LYS A 234 -52.21 12.86 21.65
CA LYS A 234 -53.18 13.73 22.35
C LYS A 234 -54.53 13.07 22.62
N LEU A 235 -54.91 12.01 21.86
CA LEU A 235 -56.10 11.24 22.07
C LEU A 235 -55.95 10.14 23.13
N ALA A 236 -54.74 9.66 23.36
CA ALA A 236 -54.44 8.65 24.38
C ALA A 236 -54.29 9.22 25.81
N LEU A 237 -54.27 10.53 25.96
CA LEU A 237 -54.14 11.25 27.25
C LEU A 237 -55.47 11.90 27.71
N LYS A 238 -56.60 11.56 27.14
CA LYS A 238 -57.94 11.84 27.61
C LYS A 238 -58.62 10.54 28.04
#